data_0ae2aa37ab7d57cae1cd5054c2698328
#
_entry.id   0ae2aa37ab7d57cae1cd5054c2698328
#
_cell.length_a   1.000
_cell.length_b   1.000
_cell.length_c   1.000
_cell.angle_alpha   90.00
_cell.angle_beta   90.00
_cell.angle_gamma   90.00
#
_symmetry.space_group_name_H-M   'P 1'
#
loop_
_entity.id
_entity.type
_entity.pdbx_description
1 polymer ?
#
loop_
_entity_poly.entity_id
_entity_poly.type
_entity_poly.pdbx_seq_one_letter_code
_entity_poly.pdbx_strand_id
1 'polypeptide(L)'
;MQSSRKFKDYLTARPKPTGIDVLCGLKHFAIITYAVPAERFSGLFPKRFLLDTIELNGEQMALISVVPFIDVDFTSAVFPFAKFTMGQTNYRIYIIDSETGERCVWFLGTTLDSWTLAVPRYLWNLPWHAGNIRFDCIFDESTGLYQQYRMETRSQWAAASVELSQSDSDSLHFPGFPDTESALVYLTHPLAGFYYRRDKKLGTYRVWHDELRVKPGQLKSASFKLLSDLNLVNNQEQQSPYSVLIEPINEFTIYLPPTVINDLNTG
;
A
#
# COMPACT_ATOMS: atom_id res chain seq x y z
N MET A 1 -1.74 5.10 23.83
CA MET A 1 -1.99 6.34 23.08
C MET A 1 -0.83 6.56 22.10
N GLN A 2 -1.10 6.63 20.80
CA GLN A 2 -0.06 6.87 19.78
C GLN A 2 0.56 8.26 19.99
N SER A 3 1.89 8.38 19.79
CA SER A 3 2.57 9.68 19.83
C SER A 3 2.21 10.51 18.60
N SER A 4 2.15 11.85 18.76
CA SER A 4 1.97 12.76 17.63
C SER A 4 3.12 12.62 16.64
N ARG A 5 2.79 12.59 15.34
CA ARG A 5 3.73 12.48 14.22
C ARG A 5 3.52 13.65 13.29
N LYS A 6 4.61 14.22 12.80
CA LYS A 6 4.57 15.33 11.87
C LYS A 6 5.35 14.98 10.61
N PHE A 7 4.82 15.29 9.44
CA PHE A 7 5.51 15.03 8.16
C PHE A 7 6.93 15.58 8.13
N LYS A 8 7.16 16.76 8.68
CA LYS A 8 8.51 17.38 8.77
C LYS A 8 9.59 16.49 9.40
N ASP A 9 9.18 15.51 10.24
CA ASP A 9 10.10 14.61 10.93
C ASP A 9 10.39 13.35 10.10
N TYR A 10 9.64 13.12 9.02
CA TYR A 10 9.72 11.93 8.17
C TYR A 10 10.09 12.26 6.72
N LEU A 11 9.74 13.46 6.23
CA LEU A 11 10.11 13.87 4.89
C LEU A 11 11.62 14.06 4.78
N THR A 12 12.22 13.39 3.80
CA THR A 12 13.65 13.46 3.51
C THR A 12 13.88 13.90 2.07
N ALA A 13 15.02 14.52 1.80
CA ALA A 13 15.41 14.80 0.43
C ALA A 13 15.46 13.49 -0.38
N ARG A 14 14.96 13.55 -1.61
CA ARG A 14 14.96 12.39 -2.51
C ARG A 14 16.40 11.91 -2.78
N PRO A 15 16.77 10.69 -2.39
CA PRO A 15 18.05 10.14 -2.80
C PRO A 15 18.11 10.06 -4.33
N LYS A 16 19.27 10.38 -4.92
CA LYS A 16 19.43 10.37 -6.38
C LYS A 16 19.21 8.96 -6.93
N PRO A 17 18.22 8.74 -7.81
CA PRO A 17 18.02 7.43 -8.44
C PRO A 17 19.21 7.06 -9.32
N THR A 18 19.61 5.79 -9.30
CA THR A 18 20.74 5.26 -10.04
C THR A 18 20.43 3.87 -10.62
N GLY A 19 21.14 3.48 -11.67
CA GLY A 19 21.05 2.12 -12.22
C GLY A 19 19.60 1.70 -12.55
N ILE A 20 19.15 0.64 -11.90
CA ILE A 20 17.82 0.07 -12.12
C ILE A 20 16.74 0.61 -11.18
N ASP A 21 17.06 1.62 -10.37
CA ASP A 21 16.02 2.32 -9.61
C ASP A 21 14.90 2.80 -10.52
N VAL A 22 13.67 2.69 -10.05
CA VAL A 22 12.49 2.99 -10.84
C VAL A 22 11.90 4.34 -10.47
N LEU A 23 11.50 5.06 -11.49
CA LEU A 23 10.72 6.29 -11.45
C LEU A 23 9.36 6.00 -12.04
N CYS A 24 8.29 6.38 -11.35
CA CYS A 24 6.93 6.22 -11.87
C CYS A 24 5.98 7.26 -11.27
N GLY A 25 4.90 7.53 -11.99
CA GLY A 25 3.71 8.17 -11.44
C GLY A 25 2.70 7.13 -11.03
N LEU A 26 2.00 7.32 -9.90
CA LEU A 26 0.88 6.48 -9.52
C LEU A 26 -0.41 7.24 -9.78
N LYS A 27 -1.14 6.84 -10.83
CA LYS A 27 -2.41 7.45 -11.23
C LYS A 27 -3.59 6.69 -10.63
N HIS A 28 -4.66 7.40 -10.29
CA HIS A 28 -5.85 6.84 -9.64
C HIS A 28 -5.49 6.09 -8.36
N PHE A 29 -4.59 6.67 -7.58
CA PHE A 29 -4.09 6.08 -6.35
C PHE A 29 -5.16 6.13 -5.26
N ALA A 30 -5.42 5.00 -4.62
CA ALA A 30 -6.29 4.96 -3.45
C ALA A 30 -5.68 4.09 -2.34
N ILE A 31 -6.02 4.41 -1.08
CA ILE A 31 -5.71 3.60 0.09
C ILE A 31 -7.03 3.28 0.79
N ILE A 32 -7.47 2.04 0.71
CA ILE A 32 -8.67 1.55 1.41
C ILE A 32 -8.17 0.77 2.63
N THR A 33 -8.41 1.31 3.83
CA THR A 33 -7.87 0.78 5.08
C THR A 33 -8.96 0.17 5.94
N TYR A 34 -8.66 -0.97 6.55
CA TYR A 34 -9.51 -1.68 7.52
C TYR A 34 -8.80 -1.77 8.85
N ALA A 35 -9.54 -1.53 9.93
CA ALA A 35 -9.08 -1.81 11.28
C ALA A 35 -9.53 -3.23 11.66
N VAL A 36 -8.59 -4.06 12.07
CA VAL A 36 -8.79 -5.49 12.31
C VAL A 36 -8.22 -5.85 13.67
N PRO A 37 -8.88 -6.68 14.46
CA PRO A 37 -8.33 -7.18 15.72
C PRO A 37 -6.93 -7.76 15.54
N ALA A 38 -5.99 -7.34 16.39
CA ALA A 38 -4.56 -7.64 16.24
C ALA A 38 -4.27 -9.14 16.16
N GLU A 39 -5.06 -9.96 16.86
CA GLU A 39 -4.92 -11.42 16.88
C GLU A 39 -5.12 -12.11 15.53
N ARG A 40 -5.88 -11.50 14.59
CA ARG A 40 -6.07 -12.06 13.25
C ARG A 40 -4.79 -12.06 12.42
N PHE A 41 -3.78 -11.30 12.79
CA PHE A 41 -2.48 -11.24 12.11
C PHE A 41 -1.45 -12.23 12.65
N SER A 42 -1.83 -13.06 13.62
CA SER A 42 -0.91 -14.02 14.26
C SER A 42 -0.27 -14.94 13.21
N GLY A 43 1.06 -15.02 13.22
CA GLY A 43 1.83 -15.91 12.35
C GLY A 43 1.99 -15.46 10.88
N LEU A 44 1.53 -14.25 10.50
CA LEU A 44 1.64 -13.76 9.13
C LEU A 44 3.06 -13.26 8.76
N PHE A 45 3.86 -12.90 9.73
CA PHE A 45 5.22 -12.39 9.53
C PHE A 45 6.17 -12.83 10.64
N PRO A 46 7.51 -12.71 10.45
CA PRO A 46 8.49 -13.12 11.46
C PRO A 46 8.37 -12.35 12.76
N LYS A 47 8.83 -12.96 13.88
CA LYS A 47 8.84 -12.33 15.21
C LYS A 47 9.65 -11.04 15.31
N ARG A 48 10.54 -10.78 14.34
CA ARG A 48 11.25 -9.50 14.18
C ARG A 48 10.30 -8.32 14.07
N PHE A 49 9.12 -8.51 13.46
CA PHE A 49 8.17 -7.44 13.22
C PHE A 49 7.04 -7.46 14.24
N LEU A 50 6.73 -6.28 14.75
CA LEU A 50 5.60 -6.04 15.64
C LEU A 50 4.48 -5.35 14.87
N LEU A 51 3.22 -5.66 15.18
CA LEU A 51 2.10 -4.88 14.66
C LEU A 51 2.18 -3.44 15.19
N ASP A 52 2.04 -2.46 14.29
CA ASP A 52 1.84 -1.07 14.70
C ASP A 52 0.34 -0.88 14.96
N THR A 53 -0.11 -1.06 16.20
CA THR A 53 -1.52 -1.06 16.57
C THR A 53 -2.01 0.31 17.00
N ILE A 54 -3.32 0.52 16.85
CA ILE A 54 -4.06 1.66 17.41
C ILE A 54 -5.11 1.15 18.39
N GLU A 55 -5.52 1.98 19.34
CA GLU A 55 -6.60 1.66 20.25
C GLU A 55 -7.92 2.22 19.71
N LEU A 56 -8.89 1.36 19.47
CA LEU A 56 -10.26 1.72 19.08
C LEU A 56 -11.24 1.08 20.06
N ASN A 57 -12.07 1.90 20.71
CA ASN A 57 -13.08 1.42 21.67
C ASN A 57 -12.54 0.50 22.77
N GLY A 58 -11.28 0.71 23.20
CA GLY A 58 -10.61 -0.10 24.21
C GLY A 58 -9.96 -1.38 23.68
N GLU A 59 -10.00 -1.64 22.39
CA GLU A 59 -9.38 -2.80 21.74
C GLU A 59 -8.14 -2.42 20.94
N GLN A 60 -7.14 -3.30 20.90
CA GLN A 60 -5.94 -3.13 20.08
C GLN A 60 -6.23 -3.61 18.67
N MET A 61 -6.28 -2.67 17.73
CA MET A 61 -6.54 -2.92 16.32
C MET A 61 -5.27 -2.70 15.50
N ALA A 62 -5.04 -3.56 14.53
CA ALA A 62 -4.03 -3.33 13.49
C ALA A 62 -4.71 -2.86 12.20
N LEU A 63 -3.97 -2.10 11.40
CA LEU A 63 -4.48 -1.61 10.12
C LEU A 63 -3.93 -2.43 8.97
N ILE A 64 -4.80 -2.74 8.01
CA ILE A 64 -4.46 -3.34 6.74
C ILE A 64 -5.03 -2.50 5.61
N SER A 65 -4.23 -2.25 4.58
CA SER A 65 -4.68 -1.45 3.43
C SER A 65 -4.59 -2.22 2.12
N VAL A 66 -5.59 -2.02 1.28
CA VAL A 66 -5.58 -2.36 -0.14
C VAL A 66 -5.31 -1.07 -0.92
N VAL A 67 -4.28 -1.11 -1.78
CA VAL A 67 -3.79 0.08 -2.47
C VAL A 67 -3.77 -0.17 -3.97
N PRO A 68 -4.88 0.12 -4.69
CA PRO A 68 -4.95 0.08 -6.14
C PRO A 68 -4.44 1.38 -6.76
N PHE A 69 -3.75 1.27 -7.91
CA PHE A 69 -3.29 2.39 -8.74
C PHE A 69 -2.87 1.92 -10.13
N ILE A 70 -2.61 2.87 -11.01
CA ILE A 70 -1.95 2.64 -12.30
C ILE A 70 -0.55 3.23 -12.22
N ASP A 71 0.48 2.40 -12.39
CA ASP A 71 1.82 2.90 -12.69
C ASP A 71 1.82 3.52 -14.08
N VAL A 72 2.20 4.78 -14.17
CA VAL A 72 2.41 5.49 -15.43
C VAL A 72 3.86 5.92 -15.53
N ASP A 73 4.38 5.91 -16.75
CA ASP A 73 5.78 6.24 -17.03
C ASP A 73 6.79 5.42 -16.19
N PHE A 74 6.43 4.18 -15.82
CA PHE A 74 7.29 3.28 -15.08
C PHE A 74 8.57 3.02 -15.87
N THR A 75 9.70 3.55 -15.39
CA THR A 75 10.97 3.52 -16.11
C THR A 75 12.14 3.38 -15.15
N SER A 76 13.24 2.78 -15.60
CA SER A 76 14.46 2.75 -14.79
C SER A 76 15.34 3.97 -15.05
N ALA A 77 16.11 4.38 -14.04
CA ALA A 77 17.02 5.52 -14.15
C ALA A 77 18.06 5.36 -15.26
N VAL A 78 18.47 4.11 -15.58
CA VAL A 78 19.44 3.81 -16.64
C VAL A 78 18.83 3.76 -18.05
N PHE A 79 17.49 3.50 -18.16
CA PHE A 79 16.77 3.45 -19.45
C PHE A 79 15.51 4.33 -19.41
N PRO A 80 15.64 5.65 -19.31
CA PRO A 80 14.51 6.55 -19.07
C PRO A 80 13.55 6.69 -20.29
N PHE A 81 13.92 6.16 -21.45
CA PHE A 81 13.09 6.14 -22.64
C PHE A 81 12.18 4.91 -22.74
N ALA A 82 12.47 3.85 -21.97
CA ALA A 82 11.63 2.65 -21.91
C ALA A 82 10.59 2.82 -20.80
N LYS A 83 9.40 3.28 -21.16
CA LYS A 83 8.30 3.58 -20.25
C LYS A 83 7.19 2.56 -20.37
N PHE A 84 6.66 2.12 -19.23
CA PHE A 84 5.57 1.16 -19.15
C PHE A 84 4.40 1.76 -18.36
N THR A 85 3.20 1.28 -18.68
CA THR A 85 1.99 1.58 -17.90
C THR A 85 1.34 0.26 -17.51
N MET A 86 0.96 0.11 -16.24
CA MET A 86 0.37 -1.12 -15.74
C MET A 86 -0.51 -0.87 -14.52
N GLY A 87 -1.60 -1.62 -14.41
CA GLY A 87 -2.40 -1.64 -13.18
C GLY A 87 -1.71 -2.42 -12.07
N GLN A 88 -1.84 -1.96 -10.84
CA GLN A 88 -1.29 -2.61 -9.66
C GLN A 88 -2.25 -2.53 -8.48
N THR A 89 -2.24 -3.57 -7.63
CA THR A 89 -2.94 -3.56 -6.34
C THR A 89 -2.05 -4.19 -5.29
N ASN A 90 -1.69 -3.41 -4.27
CA ASN A 90 -0.89 -3.86 -3.13
C ASN A 90 -1.78 -4.18 -1.94
N TYR A 91 -1.39 -5.21 -1.16
CA TYR A 91 -1.99 -5.58 0.12
C TYR A 91 -0.94 -5.45 1.19
N ARG A 92 -1.11 -4.51 2.13
CA ARG A 92 -0.07 -4.17 3.11
C ARG A 92 -0.63 -4.01 4.53
N ILE A 93 0.16 -4.46 5.50
CA ILE A 93 -0.08 -4.34 6.94
C ILE A 93 0.97 -3.37 7.50
N TYR A 94 0.60 -2.57 8.49
CA TYR A 94 1.52 -1.63 9.13
C TYR A 94 2.22 -2.31 10.30
N ILE A 95 3.53 -2.26 10.32
CA ILE A 95 4.40 -2.96 11.26
C ILE A 95 5.56 -2.07 11.72
N ILE A 96 6.22 -2.49 12.79
CA ILE A 96 7.45 -1.90 13.31
C ILE A 96 8.54 -2.97 13.22
N ASP A 97 9.67 -2.64 12.60
CA ASP A 97 10.87 -3.48 12.68
C ASP A 97 11.50 -3.34 14.07
N SER A 98 11.48 -4.39 14.87
CA SER A 98 11.97 -4.35 16.26
C SER A 98 13.50 -4.17 16.36
N GLU A 99 14.26 -4.46 15.29
CA GLU A 99 15.71 -4.26 15.28
C GLU A 99 16.09 -2.78 15.08
N THR A 100 15.31 -2.04 14.32
CA THR A 100 15.62 -0.64 13.97
C THR A 100 14.67 0.37 14.62
N GLY A 101 13.51 -0.08 15.07
CA GLY A 101 12.41 0.79 15.51
C GLY A 101 11.69 1.50 14.36
N GLU A 102 12.07 1.22 13.10
CA GLU A 102 11.48 1.86 11.93
C GLU A 102 10.04 1.35 11.70
N ARG A 103 9.12 2.28 11.43
CA ARG A 103 7.79 1.97 10.95
C ARG A 103 7.82 1.67 9.48
N CYS A 104 7.28 0.53 9.11
CA CYS A 104 7.35 -0.01 7.77
C CYS A 104 6.04 -0.73 7.42
N VAL A 105 5.95 -1.28 6.23
CA VAL A 105 4.83 -2.12 5.82
C VAL A 105 5.28 -3.54 5.55
N TRP A 106 4.39 -4.48 5.88
CA TRP A 106 4.48 -5.86 5.45
C TRP A 106 3.58 -6.08 4.25
N PHE A 107 4.16 -6.45 3.12
CA PHE A 107 3.39 -6.81 1.93
C PHE A 107 2.96 -8.28 1.99
N LEU A 108 1.66 -8.52 1.95
CA LEU A 108 1.11 -9.85 1.71
C LEU A 108 1.40 -10.28 0.28
N GLY A 109 1.42 -9.34 -0.63
CA GLY A 109 1.75 -9.47 -2.03
C GLY A 109 1.14 -8.36 -2.88
N THR A 110 1.35 -8.47 -4.18
CA THR A 110 0.93 -7.48 -5.18
C THR A 110 0.36 -8.19 -6.40
N THR A 111 -0.77 -7.69 -6.93
CA THR A 111 -1.29 -8.09 -8.23
C THR A 111 -0.88 -7.03 -9.27
N LEU A 112 -0.37 -7.47 -10.43
CA LEU A 112 0.03 -6.60 -11.54
C LEU A 112 -0.58 -7.05 -12.86
N ASP A 113 -0.91 -6.08 -13.68
CA ASP A 113 -1.34 -6.27 -15.08
C ASP A 113 -0.20 -5.90 -16.02
N SER A 114 0.84 -6.73 -16.05
CA SER A 114 1.98 -6.52 -16.94
C SER A 114 2.71 -7.82 -17.23
N TRP A 115 3.11 -8.01 -18.49
CA TRP A 115 4.01 -9.10 -18.87
C TRP A 115 5.42 -8.94 -18.29
N THR A 116 5.83 -7.70 -17.97
CA THR A 116 7.14 -7.41 -17.34
C THR A 116 7.27 -7.96 -15.93
N LEU A 117 6.15 -8.37 -15.33
CA LEU A 117 6.08 -9.09 -14.04
C LEU A 117 7.09 -10.23 -13.94
N ALA A 118 7.40 -10.91 -15.06
CA ALA A 118 8.30 -12.05 -15.06
C ALA A 118 9.68 -11.71 -14.50
N VAL A 119 10.24 -10.54 -14.81
CA VAL A 119 11.58 -10.15 -14.37
C VAL A 119 11.66 -10.01 -12.84
N PRO A 120 10.90 -9.14 -12.17
CA PRO A 120 10.96 -9.03 -10.72
C PRO A 120 10.56 -10.31 -9.98
N ARG A 121 9.59 -11.04 -10.54
CA ARG A 121 9.09 -12.28 -9.95
C ARG A 121 10.12 -13.40 -9.94
N TYR A 122 10.88 -13.56 -11.01
CA TYR A 122 11.85 -14.66 -11.14
C TYR A 122 13.27 -14.26 -10.77
N LEU A 123 13.68 -13.02 -11.06
CA LEU A 123 15.02 -12.55 -10.73
C LEU A 123 15.15 -12.22 -9.24
N TRP A 124 14.15 -11.52 -8.68
CA TRP A 124 14.18 -11.06 -7.29
C TRP A 124 13.23 -11.82 -6.35
N ASN A 125 12.50 -12.81 -6.88
CA ASN A 125 11.54 -13.60 -6.12
C ASN A 125 10.48 -12.75 -5.39
N LEU A 126 10.06 -11.62 -5.98
CA LEU A 126 9.02 -10.78 -5.40
C LEU A 126 7.67 -11.54 -5.33
N PRO A 127 6.84 -11.34 -4.29
CA PRO A 127 5.53 -11.95 -4.15
C PRO A 127 4.51 -11.25 -5.05
N TRP A 128 4.84 -11.16 -6.34
CA TRP A 128 4.03 -10.51 -7.36
C TRP A 128 3.22 -11.55 -8.13
N HIS A 129 1.96 -11.27 -8.36
CA HIS A 129 0.98 -12.16 -8.96
C HIS A 129 0.35 -11.51 -10.19
N ALA A 130 0.12 -12.31 -11.23
CA ALA A 130 -0.54 -11.82 -12.43
C ALA A 130 -2.04 -11.58 -12.19
N GLY A 131 -2.55 -10.52 -12.79
CA GLY A 131 -3.96 -10.21 -12.86
C GLY A 131 -4.28 -9.37 -14.09
N ASN A 132 -5.54 -9.25 -14.44
CA ASN A 132 -6.04 -8.25 -15.38
C ASN A 132 -6.74 -7.17 -14.56
N ILE A 133 -6.21 -5.96 -14.58
CA ILE A 133 -6.67 -4.84 -13.75
C ILE A 133 -7.27 -3.77 -14.64
N ARG A 134 -8.49 -3.37 -14.35
CA ARG A 134 -9.20 -2.32 -15.08
C ARG A 134 -9.57 -1.21 -14.12
N PHE A 135 -9.30 0.02 -14.56
CA PHE A 135 -9.77 1.24 -13.92
C PHE A 135 -10.77 1.92 -14.85
N ASP A 136 -11.90 2.30 -14.30
CA ASP A 136 -12.91 3.13 -14.93
C ASP A 136 -13.13 4.35 -14.03
N CYS A 137 -12.34 5.38 -14.28
CA CYS A 137 -12.22 6.56 -13.42
C CYS A 137 -12.40 7.83 -14.23
N ILE A 138 -13.26 8.72 -13.71
CA ILE A 138 -13.49 10.07 -14.26
C ILE A 138 -13.11 11.06 -13.16
N PHE A 139 -12.00 11.75 -13.36
CA PHE A 139 -11.53 12.81 -12.47
C PHE A 139 -11.89 14.16 -13.10
N ASP A 140 -12.51 15.03 -12.33
CA ASP A 140 -12.88 16.37 -12.73
C ASP A 140 -11.82 17.36 -12.20
N GLU A 141 -11.01 17.87 -13.11
CA GLU A 141 -9.93 18.81 -12.78
C GLU A 141 -10.46 20.13 -12.21
N SER A 142 -11.69 20.53 -12.57
CA SER A 142 -12.29 21.80 -12.10
C SER A 142 -12.68 21.75 -10.62
N THR A 143 -13.15 20.61 -10.15
CA THR A 143 -13.51 20.38 -8.73
C THR A 143 -12.40 19.70 -7.96
N GLY A 144 -11.48 19.04 -8.66
CA GLY A 144 -10.44 18.21 -8.05
C GLY A 144 -10.99 16.97 -7.34
N LEU A 145 -12.11 16.42 -7.86
CA LEU A 145 -12.79 15.26 -7.30
C LEU A 145 -13.04 14.19 -8.37
N TYR A 146 -13.16 12.95 -7.92
CA TYR A 146 -13.62 11.86 -8.77
C TYR A 146 -15.14 11.86 -8.89
N GLN A 147 -15.64 11.99 -10.11
CA GLN A 147 -17.06 11.75 -10.44
C GLN A 147 -17.33 10.25 -10.47
N GLN A 148 -16.36 9.46 -10.89
CA GLN A 148 -16.42 8.01 -10.90
C GLN A 148 -15.04 7.45 -10.58
N TYR A 149 -15.00 6.46 -9.69
CA TYR A 149 -13.82 5.66 -9.41
C TYR A 149 -14.25 4.20 -9.27
N ARG A 150 -13.87 3.38 -10.22
CA ARG A 150 -14.08 1.93 -10.20
C ARG A 150 -12.78 1.23 -10.57
N MET A 151 -12.48 0.16 -9.86
CA MET A 151 -11.38 -0.75 -10.16
C MET A 151 -11.86 -2.18 -10.08
N GLU A 152 -11.48 -3.01 -11.05
CA GLU A 152 -11.70 -4.45 -11.07
C GLU A 152 -10.39 -5.17 -11.35
N THR A 153 -10.06 -6.16 -10.54
CA THR A 153 -8.92 -7.07 -10.72
C THR A 153 -9.42 -8.49 -10.90
N ARG A 154 -9.14 -9.10 -12.04
CA ARG A 154 -9.33 -10.53 -12.28
C ARG A 154 -8.02 -11.25 -12.05
N SER A 155 -7.92 -12.02 -10.99
CA SER A 155 -6.73 -12.78 -10.61
C SER A 155 -7.14 -14.04 -9.87
N GLN A 156 -6.39 -15.12 -10.07
CA GLN A 156 -6.58 -16.35 -9.29
C GLN A 156 -6.16 -16.15 -7.84
N TRP A 157 -5.13 -15.32 -7.61
CA TRP A 157 -4.58 -15.08 -6.28
C TRP A 157 -5.41 -14.08 -5.48
N ALA A 158 -5.75 -12.94 -6.07
CA ALA A 158 -6.42 -11.85 -5.35
C ALA A 158 -7.37 -11.09 -6.30
N ALA A 159 -8.49 -11.73 -6.66
CA ALA A 159 -9.56 -11.00 -7.33
C ALA A 159 -10.06 -9.87 -6.43
N ALA A 160 -10.34 -8.71 -7.03
CA ALA A 160 -10.75 -7.53 -6.29
C ALA A 160 -11.68 -6.65 -7.12
N SER A 161 -12.59 -5.97 -6.45
CA SER A 161 -13.38 -4.89 -7.02
C SER A 161 -13.59 -3.81 -5.98
N VAL A 162 -13.58 -2.56 -6.40
CA VAL A 162 -13.91 -1.43 -5.55
C VAL A 162 -14.59 -0.33 -6.35
N GLU A 163 -15.62 0.25 -5.76
CA GLU A 163 -16.27 1.48 -6.23
C GLU A 163 -16.22 2.51 -5.12
N LEU A 164 -15.68 3.70 -5.44
CA LEU A 164 -15.55 4.82 -4.53
C LEU A 164 -16.30 6.04 -5.08
N SER A 165 -16.64 6.95 -4.18
CA SER A 165 -17.13 8.30 -4.52
C SER A 165 -16.38 9.34 -3.71
N GLN A 166 -16.41 10.58 -4.16
CA GLN A 166 -15.92 11.74 -3.43
C GLN A 166 -16.96 12.86 -3.40
N SER A 167 -16.93 13.65 -2.36
CA SER A 167 -17.75 14.85 -2.20
C SER A 167 -16.93 15.93 -1.50
N ASP A 168 -17.22 17.20 -1.79
CA ASP A 168 -16.60 18.35 -1.08
C ASP A 168 -16.92 18.37 0.43
N SER A 169 -18.01 17.68 0.85
CA SER A 169 -18.38 17.53 2.25
C SER A 169 -17.59 16.43 2.99
N ASP A 170 -16.81 15.60 2.27
CA ASP A 170 -16.06 14.52 2.89
C ASP A 170 -14.95 15.11 3.78
N SER A 171 -14.81 14.57 4.98
CA SER A 171 -13.82 14.99 5.95
C SER A 171 -12.96 13.83 6.41
N LEU A 172 -11.70 14.14 6.71
CA LEU A 172 -10.77 13.16 7.29
C LEU A 172 -11.04 13.03 8.79
N HIS A 173 -11.34 11.81 9.22
CA HIS A 173 -11.48 11.46 10.62
C HIS A 173 -10.78 10.13 10.89
N PHE A 174 -9.87 10.10 11.87
CA PHE A 174 -9.05 8.94 12.18
C PHE A 174 -9.10 8.61 13.67
N PRO A 175 -10.13 7.89 14.15
CA PRO A 175 -10.20 7.44 15.53
C PRO A 175 -8.93 6.64 15.91
N GLY A 176 -8.45 6.82 17.14
CA GLY A 176 -7.24 6.15 17.63
C GLY A 176 -5.93 6.89 17.34
N PHE A 177 -5.97 7.97 16.52
CA PHE A 177 -4.83 8.86 16.31
C PHE A 177 -5.02 10.18 17.06
N PRO A 178 -3.92 10.83 17.52
CA PRO A 178 -4.00 12.10 18.24
C PRO A 178 -4.44 13.26 17.35
N ASP A 179 -4.12 13.22 16.06
CA ASP A 179 -4.48 14.21 15.05
C ASP A 179 -4.44 13.63 13.63
N THR A 180 -5.01 14.35 12.68
CA THR A 180 -5.08 13.96 11.27
C THR A 180 -3.71 13.77 10.64
N GLU A 181 -2.75 14.64 10.91
CA GLU A 181 -1.39 14.56 10.35
C GLU A 181 -0.69 13.27 10.80
N SER A 182 -0.83 12.90 12.09
CA SER A 182 -0.29 11.65 12.63
C SER A 182 -0.86 10.41 11.93
N ALA A 183 -2.15 10.42 11.62
CA ALA A 183 -2.79 9.34 10.88
C ALA A 183 -2.30 9.29 9.42
N LEU A 184 -2.18 10.44 8.76
CA LEU A 184 -1.68 10.51 7.39
C LEU A 184 -0.24 10.05 7.30
N VAL A 185 0.66 10.48 8.20
CA VAL A 185 2.04 9.96 8.28
C VAL A 185 2.04 8.45 8.43
N TYR A 186 1.21 7.91 9.33
CA TYR A 186 1.10 6.47 9.55
C TYR A 186 0.65 5.74 8.28
N LEU A 187 -0.39 6.21 7.61
CA LEU A 187 -1.03 5.53 6.49
C LEU A 187 -0.24 5.69 5.18
N THR A 188 0.42 6.82 4.98
CA THR A 188 0.99 7.16 3.68
C THR A 188 2.51 7.09 3.65
N HIS A 189 3.22 7.23 4.78
CA HIS A 189 4.67 7.46 4.79
C HIS A 189 5.59 6.36 5.38
N PRO A 190 5.18 5.09 5.48
CA PRO A 190 6.14 4.00 5.60
C PRO A 190 6.93 3.85 4.29
N LEU A 191 8.25 4.14 4.32
CA LEU A 191 9.11 4.12 3.12
C LEU A 191 9.86 2.80 2.93
N ALA A 192 9.80 1.89 3.90
CA ALA A 192 10.36 0.54 3.81
C ALA A 192 9.24 -0.50 3.75
N GLY A 193 9.39 -1.45 2.84
CA GLY A 193 8.48 -2.58 2.70
C GLY A 193 9.20 -3.90 2.86
N PHE A 194 8.60 -4.80 3.63
CA PHE A 194 9.09 -6.15 3.88
C PHE A 194 8.09 -7.17 3.37
N TYR A 195 8.56 -8.34 3.01
CA TYR A 195 7.73 -9.41 2.46
C TYR A 195 8.44 -10.76 2.52
N TYR A 196 7.69 -11.86 2.50
CA TYR A 196 8.25 -13.15 2.16
C TYR A 196 8.47 -13.24 0.66
N ARG A 197 9.71 -13.48 0.26
CA ARG A 197 10.07 -13.82 -1.11
C ARG A 197 9.44 -15.17 -1.49
N ARG A 198 9.33 -15.44 -2.78
CA ARG A 198 8.82 -16.72 -3.29
C ARG A 198 9.70 -17.94 -2.90
N ASP A 199 10.98 -17.68 -2.62
CA ASP A 199 11.92 -18.66 -2.05
C ASP A 199 11.87 -18.74 -0.51
N LYS A 200 10.84 -18.15 0.12
CA LYS A 200 10.57 -18.09 1.57
C LYS A 200 11.58 -17.30 2.41
N LYS A 201 12.56 -16.66 1.78
CA LYS A 201 13.46 -15.75 2.47
C LYS A 201 12.79 -14.41 2.73
N LEU A 202 13.31 -13.65 3.67
CA LEU A 202 12.87 -12.29 3.94
C LEU A 202 13.47 -11.34 2.90
N GLY A 203 12.62 -10.49 2.30
CA GLY A 203 13.02 -9.46 1.36
C GLY A 203 12.55 -8.09 1.80
N THR A 204 13.28 -7.06 1.38
CA THR A 204 12.89 -5.66 1.59
C THR A 204 13.28 -4.80 0.40
N TYR A 205 12.54 -3.73 0.19
CA TYR A 205 12.92 -2.61 -0.66
C TYR A 205 12.43 -1.30 -0.06
N ARG A 206 12.99 -0.20 -0.52
CA ARG A 206 12.62 1.15 -0.09
C ARG A 206 12.00 1.91 -1.23
N VAL A 207 11.09 2.81 -0.86
CA VAL A 207 10.51 3.78 -1.79
C VAL A 207 10.81 5.19 -1.29
N TRP A 208 10.67 6.15 -2.17
CA TRP A 208 10.60 7.56 -1.82
C TRP A 208 9.43 8.20 -2.56
N HIS A 209 8.72 9.05 -1.87
CA HIS A 209 7.73 9.98 -2.39
C HIS A 209 7.67 11.19 -1.48
N ASP A 210 7.15 12.29 -2.00
CA ASP A 210 6.86 13.48 -1.22
C ASP A 210 5.57 13.28 -0.40
N GLU A 211 5.17 14.27 0.39
CA GLU A 211 3.88 14.25 1.07
C GLU A 211 2.75 14.04 0.07
N LEU A 212 1.95 12.99 0.28
CA LEU A 212 0.82 12.68 -0.57
C LEU A 212 -0.35 13.65 -0.31
N ARG A 213 -0.91 14.22 -1.36
CA ARG A 213 -2.04 15.16 -1.30
C ARG A 213 -3.38 14.43 -1.35
N VAL A 214 -3.52 13.45 -0.49
CA VAL A 214 -4.72 12.61 -0.45
C VAL A 214 -5.94 13.39 0.02
N LYS A 215 -7.08 13.11 -0.61
CA LYS A 215 -8.41 13.57 -0.18
C LYS A 215 -9.22 12.39 0.36
N PRO A 216 -10.19 12.64 1.26
CA PRO A 216 -11.11 11.58 1.68
C PRO A 216 -11.96 11.08 0.51
N GLY A 217 -12.34 9.82 0.59
CA GLY A 217 -13.34 9.19 -0.26
C GLY A 217 -14.31 8.36 0.56
N GLN A 218 -15.38 7.94 -0.08
CA GLN A 218 -16.39 7.07 0.52
C GLN A 218 -16.47 5.77 -0.28
N LEU A 219 -16.54 4.65 0.44
CA LEU A 219 -16.77 3.36 -0.17
C LEU A 219 -18.24 3.21 -0.57
N LYS A 220 -18.50 2.85 -1.83
CA LYS A 220 -19.82 2.38 -2.30
C LYS A 220 -19.91 0.87 -2.24
N SER A 221 -18.84 0.18 -2.68
CA SER A 221 -18.76 -1.27 -2.60
C SER A 221 -17.30 -1.74 -2.68
N ALA A 222 -16.99 -2.86 -2.02
CA ALA A 222 -15.70 -3.53 -2.13
C ALA A 222 -15.85 -5.05 -2.06
N SER A 223 -14.94 -5.73 -2.77
CA SER A 223 -14.70 -7.16 -2.64
C SER A 223 -13.22 -7.44 -2.84
N PHE A 224 -12.57 -7.92 -1.80
CA PHE A 224 -11.14 -8.27 -1.80
C PHE A 224 -10.99 -9.73 -1.38
N LYS A 225 -10.94 -10.64 -2.37
CA LYS A 225 -10.86 -12.08 -2.14
C LYS A 225 -9.72 -12.46 -1.18
N LEU A 226 -8.54 -11.87 -1.33
CA LEU A 226 -7.39 -12.17 -0.48
C LEU A 226 -7.66 -11.92 1.00
N LEU A 227 -8.35 -10.83 1.35
CA LEU A 227 -8.65 -10.50 2.73
C LEU A 227 -9.63 -11.49 3.36
N SER A 228 -10.59 -11.97 2.58
CA SER A 228 -11.54 -13.01 3.01
C SER A 228 -10.87 -14.37 3.12
N ASP A 229 -10.04 -14.77 2.14
CA ASP A 229 -9.33 -16.05 2.13
C ASP A 229 -8.36 -16.19 3.32
N LEU A 230 -7.75 -15.09 3.74
CA LEU A 230 -6.86 -15.03 4.91
C LEU A 230 -7.62 -14.82 6.24
N ASN A 231 -8.95 -14.74 6.21
CA ASN A 231 -9.80 -14.44 7.38
C ASN A 231 -9.43 -13.14 8.10
N LEU A 232 -8.84 -12.17 7.39
CA LEU A 232 -8.46 -10.87 7.94
C LEU A 232 -9.65 -9.91 7.98
N VAL A 233 -10.38 -9.78 6.86
CA VAL A 233 -11.55 -8.92 6.73
C VAL A 233 -12.61 -9.69 5.95
N ASN A 234 -13.72 -10.04 6.57
CA ASN A 234 -14.80 -10.75 5.91
C ASN A 234 -15.60 -9.83 4.95
N ASN A 235 -16.45 -10.39 4.11
CA ASN A 235 -17.19 -9.66 3.07
C ASN A 235 -18.08 -8.54 3.63
N GLN A 236 -18.63 -8.70 4.83
CA GLN A 236 -19.43 -7.67 5.47
C GLN A 236 -18.54 -6.55 6.02
N GLU A 237 -17.46 -6.89 6.69
CA GLU A 237 -16.46 -5.93 7.21
C GLU A 237 -15.85 -5.10 6.07
N GLN A 238 -15.68 -5.69 4.88
CA GLN A 238 -15.14 -4.98 3.71
C GLN A 238 -16.04 -3.81 3.25
N GLN A 239 -17.32 -3.77 3.63
CA GLN A 239 -18.20 -2.65 3.30
C GLN A 239 -18.07 -1.46 4.25
N SER A 240 -17.27 -1.59 5.32
CA SER A 240 -17.11 -0.55 6.34
C SER A 240 -15.63 -0.29 6.61
N PRO A 241 -14.89 0.32 5.66
CA PRO A 241 -13.48 0.62 5.86
C PRO A 241 -13.27 1.64 6.98
N TYR A 242 -12.13 1.54 7.66
CA TYR A 242 -11.67 2.52 8.62
C TYR A 242 -11.41 3.88 7.97
N SER A 243 -10.82 3.88 6.76
CA SER A 243 -10.61 5.09 5.96
C SER A 243 -10.50 4.77 4.47
N VAL A 244 -10.86 5.74 3.64
CA VAL A 244 -10.59 5.75 2.20
C VAL A 244 -9.89 7.06 1.87
N LEU A 245 -8.70 6.96 1.29
CA LEU A 245 -7.90 8.09 0.83
C LEU A 245 -7.69 7.95 -0.67
N ILE A 246 -7.81 9.05 -1.41
CA ILE A 246 -7.67 9.04 -2.88
C ILE A 246 -6.79 10.20 -3.31
N GLU A 247 -5.92 9.97 -4.28
CA GLU A 247 -5.11 10.96 -4.96
C GLU A 247 -5.08 10.70 -6.47
N PRO A 248 -5.28 11.72 -7.32
CA PRO A 248 -5.37 11.49 -8.76
C PRO A 248 -4.04 11.06 -9.37
N ILE A 249 -2.93 11.61 -8.90
CA ILE A 249 -1.58 11.28 -9.36
C ILE A 249 -0.54 11.74 -8.33
N ASN A 250 0.50 10.95 -8.15
CA ASN A 250 1.68 11.28 -7.35
C ASN A 250 2.94 10.66 -7.96
N GLU A 251 4.12 11.05 -7.50
CA GLU A 251 5.41 10.56 -7.99
C GLU A 251 6.07 9.65 -6.96
N PHE A 252 6.60 8.52 -7.44
CA PHE A 252 7.32 7.55 -6.63
C PHE A 252 8.69 7.22 -7.23
N THR A 253 9.61 6.93 -6.34
CA THR A 253 10.89 6.28 -6.67
C THR A 253 10.97 4.97 -5.91
N ILE A 254 11.32 3.89 -6.60
CA ILE A 254 11.53 2.57 -6.00
C ILE A 254 13.01 2.24 -6.13
N TYR A 255 13.69 2.03 -5.01
CA TYR A 255 15.10 1.71 -4.98
C TYR A 255 15.33 0.20 -5.15
N LEU A 256 16.06 -0.17 -6.19
CA LEU A 256 16.29 -1.54 -6.61
C LEU A 256 17.80 -1.84 -6.78
N PRO A 257 18.25 -3.09 -6.65
CA PRO A 257 17.45 -4.30 -6.42
C PRO A 257 16.96 -4.42 -4.97
N PRO A 258 15.88 -5.22 -4.75
CA PRO A 258 15.47 -5.56 -3.40
C PRO A 258 16.59 -6.29 -2.64
N THR A 259 16.70 -6.02 -1.34
CA THR A 259 17.68 -6.67 -0.47
C THR A 259 17.11 -7.95 0.14
N VAL A 260 17.92 -8.98 0.22
CA VAL A 260 17.61 -10.20 0.98
C VAL A 260 18.13 -10.02 2.41
N ILE A 261 17.26 -10.23 3.38
CA ILE A 261 17.63 -10.20 4.78
C ILE A 261 17.84 -11.65 5.24
N ASN A 262 19.02 -11.92 5.77
CA ASN A 262 19.29 -13.19 6.42
C ASN A 262 18.71 -13.12 7.83
N ASP A 263 17.60 -13.83 8.04
CA ASP A 263 17.00 -13.98 9.36
C ASP A 263 17.93 -14.90 10.18
N LEU A 264 18.73 -14.31 11.06
CA LEU A 264 19.64 -15.05 11.94
C LEU A 264 18.91 -15.81 13.08
N ASN A 265 17.57 -15.72 13.12
CA ASN A 265 16.73 -16.27 14.19
C ASN A 265 15.72 -17.31 13.68
N THR A 266 16.11 -18.22 12.82
CA THR A 266 15.36 -19.49 12.61
C THR A 266 15.94 -20.54 13.56
N GLY A 267 15.62 -20.41 14.82
CA GLY A 267 15.89 -21.38 15.87
C GLY A 267 14.65 -21.57 16.73
#